data_d124cebac55fd59a49e7d2336f5e54d8
#
_entry.id   d124cebac55fd59a49e7d2336f5e54d8
#
_cell.length_a   1.000
_cell.length_b   1.000
_cell.length_c   1.000
_cell.angle_alpha   90.00
_cell.angle_beta   90.00
_cell.angle_gamma   90.00
#
_symmetry.space_group_name_H-M   'P 1'
#
loop_
_entity.id
_entity.type
_entity.pdbx_description
1 polymer ?
#
loop_
_entity_poly.entity_id
_entity_poly.type
_entity_poly.pdbx_seq_one_letter_code
_entity_poly.pdbx_strand_id
1 'polypeptide(L)'
;LARRISCSPSLISQIERGLSAPSVGILYAIATELRASLDFLFGATAVGDAMLATAHGDGHLRPENGAAHTARSGWPDGHGLVQRAGRRATIDLASGVRWERLTPGADERVDFLEVIYEPSGHSTDARRPLRHDGQEYGLIISGRLQASVGFETFELEPGDSIAFDSSVPHQYWNTTGADVHAVWVVVHAHPGRA
;
A
#
# COMPACT_ATOMS: atom_id res chain seq x y z
N LEU A 1 -3.15 8.04 -18.34
CA LEU A 1 -3.44 7.49 -17.03
C LEU A 1 -4.83 7.90 -16.54
N ALA A 2 -5.09 9.18 -16.22
CA ALA A 2 -6.33 9.65 -15.60
C ALA A 2 -7.63 9.11 -16.22
N ARG A 3 -7.75 9.13 -17.57
CA ARG A 3 -8.93 8.58 -18.27
C ARG A 3 -9.10 7.08 -18.06
N ARG A 4 -8.01 6.32 -17.97
CA ARG A 4 -8.03 4.85 -17.84
C ARG A 4 -8.44 4.41 -16.44
N ILE A 5 -8.06 5.18 -15.41
CA ILE A 5 -8.46 4.91 -14.03
C ILE A 5 -9.71 5.71 -13.58
N SER A 6 -10.40 6.37 -14.53
CA SER A 6 -11.65 7.11 -14.29
C SER A 6 -11.52 8.21 -13.22
N CYS A 7 -10.39 8.94 -13.21
CA CYS A 7 -10.20 10.12 -12.37
C CYS A 7 -9.87 11.37 -13.18
N SER A 8 -9.85 12.53 -12.53
CA SER A 8 -9.53 13.79 -13.20
C SER A 8 -8.02 13.93 -13.46
N PRO A 9 -7.58 14.53 -14.59
CA PRO A 9 -6.17 14.85 -14.81
C PRO A 9 -5.58 15.75 -13.72
N SER A 10 -6.41 16.63 -13.15
CA SER A 10 -6.01 17.51 -12.04
C SER A 10 -5.63 16.71 -10.80
N LEU A 11 -6.37 15.66 -10.44
CA LEU A 11 -6.05 14.79 -9.31
C LEU A 11 -4.69 14.10 -9.49
N ILE A 12 -4.45 13.52 -10.68
CA ILE A 12 -3.15 12.91 -10.98
C ILE A 12 -2.02 13.93 -10.81
N SER A 13 -2.18 15.13 -11.40
CA SER A 13 -1.19 16.19 -11.27
C SER A 13 -0.98 16.65 -9.81
N GLN A 14 -1.99 16.63 -8.98
CA GLN A 14 -1.87 16.96 -7.56
C GLN A 14 -1.11 15.86 -6.80
N ILE A 15 -1.41 14.58 -7.09
CA ILE A 15 -0.70 13.43 -6.51
C ILE A 15 0.78 13.47 -6.90
N GLU A 16 1.10 13.64 -8.19
CA GLU A 16 2.48 13.73 -8.69
C GLU A 16 3.30 14.84 -8.04
N ARG A 17 2.65 15.94 -7.64
CA ARG A 17 3.29 17.07 -6.95
C ARG A 17 3.25 16.97 -5.43
N GLY A 18 2.71 15.88 -4.86
CA GLY A 18 2.57 15.71 -3.42
C GLY A 18 1.56 16.68 -2.77
N LEU A 19 0.67 17.30 -3.56
CA LEU A 19 -0.34 18.24 -3.07
C LEU A 19 -1.63 17.57 -2.63
N SER A 20 -1.80 16.28 -2.94
CA SER A 20 -2.95 15.47 -2.55
C SER A 20 -2.52 14.02 -2.42
N ALA A 21 -2.95 13.36 -1.35
CA ALA A 21 -2.81 11.92 -1.21
C ALA A 21 -3.88 11.20 -2.04
N PRO A 22 -3.58 10.05 -2.68
CA PRO A 22 -4.59 9.21 -3.31
C PRO A 22 -5.43 8.50 -2.24
N SER A 23 -6.66 8.11 -2.57
CA SER A 23 -7.37 7.08 -1.80
C SER A 23 -6.79 5.69 -2.13
N VAL A 24 -7.07 4.69 -1.26
CA VAL A 24 -6.66 3.30 -1.51
C VAL A 24 -7.05 2.84 -2.91
N GLY A 25 -8.31 3.06 -3.30
CA GLY A 25 -8.81 2.67 -4.62
C GLY A 25 -8.11 3.35 -5.80
N ILE A 26 -7.75 4.62 -5.67
CA ILE A 26 -6.98 5.35 -6.70
C ILE A 26 -5.54 4.81 -6.75
N LEU A 27 -4.93 4.50 -5.60
CA LEU A 27 -3.57 3.95 -5.55
C LEU A 27 -3.49 2.58 -6.23
N TYR A 28 -4.44 1.67 -5.93
CA TYR A 28 -4.57 0.38 -6.62
C TYR A 28 -4.79 0.54 -8.13
N ALA A 29 -5.67 1.46 -8.54
CA ALA A 29 -5.91 1.72 -9.95
C ALA A 29 -4.68 2.26 -10.68
N ILE A 30 -3.89 3.11 -10.03
CA ILE A 30 -2.60 3.61 -10.56
C ILE A 30 -1.61 2.45 -10.68
N ALA A 31 -1.41 1.65 -9.63
CA ALA A 31 -0.50 0.51 -9.61
C ALA A 31 -0.84 -0.50 -10.73
N THR A 32 -2.10 -0.89 -10.83
CA THR A 32 -2.60 -1.81 -11.86
C THR A 32 -2.35 -1.27 -13.28
N GLU A 33 -2.68 0.00 -13.51
CA GLU A 33 -2.54 0.63 -14.82
C GLU A 33 -1.08 0.76 -15.26
N LEU A 34 -0.18 1.07 -14.31
CA LEU A 34 1.25 1.20 -14.55
C LEU A 34 1.98 -0.15 -14.50
N ARG A 35 1.28 -1.25 -14.15
CA ARG A 35 1.87 -2.57 -13.88
C ARG A 35 3.01 -2.50 -12.86
N ALA A 36 2.85 -1.62 -11.87
CA ALA A 36 3.79 -1.44 -10.78
C ALA A 36 3.26 -2.16 -9.53
N SER A 37 4.15 -2.73 -8.73
CA SER A 37 3.77 -3.24 -7.41
C SER A 37 3.44 -2.08 -6.47
N LEU A 38 2.61 -2.32 -5.46
CA LEU A 38 2.38 -1.33 -4.39
C LEU A 38 3.69 -1.02 -3.66
N ASP A 39 4.57 -2.00 -3.51
CA ASP A 39 5.89 -1.85 -2.93
C ASP A 39 6.78 -0.81 -3.66
N PHE A 40 6.65 -0.69 -4.99
CA PHE A 40 7.32 0.36 -5.75
C PHE A 40 6.85 1.75 -5.31
N LEU A 41 5.59 1.90 -4.94
CA LEU A 41 5.03 3.17 -4.49
C LEU A 41 5.54 3.59 -3.11
N PHE A 42 5.85 2.65 -2.22
CA PHE A 42 6.55 2.92 -0.96
C PHE A 42 7.97 3.47 -1.17
N GLY A 43 8.67 3.03 -2.22
CA GLY A 43 10.01 3.54 -2.57
C GLY A 43 9.98 4.96 -3.13
N ALA A 44 8.93 5.35 -3.84
CA ALA A 44 8.79 6.68 -4.42
C ALA A 44 8.57 7.77 -3.34
N THR A 45 7.89 7.44 -2.24
CA THR A 45 7.69 8.37 -1.11
C THR A 45 8.99 8.61 -0.34
N ALA A 46 9.81 7.56 -0.15
CA ALA A 46 11.11 7.68 0.55
C ALA A 46 12.14 8.54 -0.21
N VAL A 47 12.07 8.58 -1.55
CA VAL A 47 12.96 9.42 -2.36
C VAL A 47 12.58 10.91 -2.26
N GLY A 48 11.30 11.22 -2.07
CA GLY A 48 10.84 12.60 -1.85
C GLY A 48 11.39 13.20 -0.56
N ASP A 49 11.37 12.46 0.54
CA ASP A 49 11.90 12.92 1.83
C ASP A 49 13.43 13.02 1.84
N ALA A 50 14.13 12.13 1.13
CA ALA A 50 15.59 12.19 1.00
C ALA A 50 16.05 13.39 0.15
N MET A 51 15.28 13.79 -0.88
CA MET A 51 15.60 14.96 -1.70
C MET A 51 15.37 16.29 -0.97
N LEU A 52 14.43 16.36 -0.05
CA LEU A 52 14.22 17.56 0.78
C LEU A 52 15.27 17.70 1.89
N ALA A 53 15.84 16.59 2.36
CA ALA A 53 16.89 16.58 3.39
C ALA A 53 18.28 16.96 2.84
N THR A 54 18.55 16.78 1.54
CA THR A 54 19.86 17.08 0.92
C THR A 54 20.00 18.50 0.37
N ALA A 55 18.97 19.33 0.46
CA ALA A 55 19.03 20.74 0.02
C ALA A 55 19.85 21.67 0.96
N HIS A 56 20.38 21.16 2.07
CA HIS A 56 21.23 21.90 3.01
C HIS A 56 22.48 21.13 3.40
N GLY A 57 23.36 20.86 2.45
CA GLY A 57 24.65 20.24 2.76
C GLY A 57 25.58 20.19 1.56
N ASP A 58 26.58 21.07 1.54
CA ASP A 58 27.71 21.03 0.61
C ASP A 58 28.46 19.69 0.70
N GLY A 59 28.66 19.02 -0.43
CA GLY A 59 29.56 17.87 -0.44
C GLY A 59 29.53 17.04 -1.72
N HIS A 60 30.58 17.20 -2.52
CA HIS A 60 30.95 16.45 -3.70
C HIS A 60 30.55 14.97 -3.68
N LEU A 61 29.70 14.53 -4.62
CA LEU A 61 29.55 13.13 -4.99
C LEU A 61 30.07 12.90 -6.41
N ARG A 62 31.12 12.08 -6.50
CA ARG A 62 31.61 11.49 -7.75
C ARG A 62 30.59 10.47 -8.26
N PRO A 63 30.31 10.40 -9.57
CA PRO A 63 29.52 9.30 -10.11
C PRO A 63 30.40 8.07 -10.30
N GLU A 64 30.12 6.99 -9.61
CA GLU A 64 30.65 5.67 -9.94
C GLU A 64 29.66 4.89 -10.81
N ASN A 65 30.23 4.30 -11.84
CA ASN A 65 29.67 3.68 -13.01
C ASN A 65 28.70 2.52 -12.73
N GLY A 66 27.75 2.43 -13.65
CA GLY A 66 26.78 1.41 -13.96
C GLY A 66 27.05 -0.03 -13.51
N ALA A 67 26.00 -0.58 -12.89
CA ALA A 67 25.70 -2.00 -12.93
C ALA A 67 24.21 -2.16 -13.18
N ALA A 68 23.90 -2.78 -14.31
CA ALA A 68 22.55 -3.22 -14.63
C ALA A 68 22.10 -4.20 -13.55
N HIS A 69 21.17 -3.78 -12.69
CA HIS A 69 20.53 -4.66 -11.73
C HIS A 69 19.53 -5.55 -12.45
N THR A 70 19.97 -6.76 -12.79
CA THR A 70 19.08 -7.87 -13.01
C THR A 70 18.29 -8.10 -11.71
N ALA A 71 16.98 -7.95 -11.76
CA ALA A 71 16.09 -8.24 -10.66
C ALA A 71 16.26 -9.70 -10.23
N ARG A 72 17.10 -9.94 -9.24
CA ARG A 72 17.08 -11.16 -8.44
C ARG A 72 16.16 -10.88 -7.26
N SER A 73 15.08 -11.64 -7.18
CA SER A 73 14.28 -11.78 -5.96
C SER A 73 15.21 -12.23 -4.82
N GLY A 74 15.73 -11.29 -4.07
CA GLY A 74 16.62 -11.51 -2.96
C GLY A 74 16.62 -10.26 -2.10
N TRP A 75 16.28 -10.44 -0.86
CA TRP A 75 16.42 -9.41 0.18
C TRP A 75 17.81 -8.76 0.07
N PRO A 76 17.91 -7.43 -0.01
CA PRO A 76 19.20 -6.78 -0.15
C PRO A 76 20.06 -7.10 1.09
N ASP A 77 21.24 -7.66 0.82
CA ASP A 77 22.42 -7.69 1.67
C ASP A 77 22.22 -7.89 3.17
N GLY A 78 22.13 -9.14 3.64
CA GLY A 78 22.53 -9.62 4.99
C GLY A 78 22.08 -8.88 6.25
N HIS A 79 21.65 -7.65 6.15
CA HIS A 79 21.26 -6.76 7.24
C HIS A 79 19.75 -6.48 7.31
N GLY A 80 18.95 -7.03 6.42
CA GLY A 80 17.55 -6.70 6.19
C GLY A 80 16.54 -7.76 6.60
N LEU A 81 16.81 -8.61 7.59
CA LEU A 81 15.83 -9.60 8.05
C LEU A 81 14.76 -9.00 8.98
N VAL A 82 15.03 -7.86 9.58
CA VAL A 82 14.15 -7.27 10.60
C VAL A 82 13.72 -5.86 10.18
N GLN A 83 12.44 -5.68 9.98
CA GLN A 83 11.82 -4.35 9.87
C GLN A 83 11.54 -3.80 11.27
N ARG A 84 12.20 -2.71 11.63
CA ARG A 84 11.96 -2.03 12.91
C ARG A 84 10.74 -1.10 12.79
N ALA A 85 9.88 -1.10 13.81
CA ALA A 85 8.65 -0.29 13.81
C ALA A 85 8.90 1.20 13.50
N GLY A 86 9.94 1.82 14.08
CA GLY A 86 10.28 3.22 13.83
C GLY A 86 10.99 3.50 12.48
N ARG A 87 11.08 2.52 11.58
CA ARG A 87 11.72 2.65 10.25
C ARG A 87 10.87 2.05 9.14
N ARG A 88 9.58 1.85 9.37
CA ARG A 88 8.66 1.35 8.35
C ARG A 88 8.46 2.42 7.28
N ALA A 89 8.45 2.02 6.03
CA ALA A 89 7.97 2.88 4.95
C ALA A 89 6.46 3.04 5.09
N THR A 90 5.96 4.27 4.97
CA THR A 90 4.54 4.60 5.21
C THR A 90 3.94 5.29 3.99
N ILE A 91 2.64 5.08 3.79
CA ILE A 91 1.82 5.83 2.83
C ILE A 91 0.56 6.29 3.56
N ASP A 92 0.38 7.61 3.69
CA ASP A 92 -0.86 8.20 4.15
C ASP A 92 -1.81 8.39 2.96
N LEU A 93 -3.05 7.92 3.11
CA LEU A 93 -4.07 7.93 2.07
C LEU A 93 -5.20 8.89 2.42
N ALA A 94 -5.75 9.56 1.41
CA ALA A 94 -6.79 10.61 1.60
C ALA A 94 -8.09 10.08 2.23
N SER A 95 -8.28 8.75 2.24
CA SER A 95 -9.46 8.11 2.81
C SER A 95 -9.35 7.83 4.33
N GLY A 96 -8.39 8.44 5.05
CA GLY A 96 -8.16 8.18 6.47
C GLY A 96 -7.59 6.79 6.72
N VAL A 97 -6.76 6.32 5.80
CA VAL A 97 -6.06 5.03 5.90
C VAL A 97 -4.57 5.27 5.79
N ARG A 98 -3.79 4.66 6.67
CA ARG A 98 -2.33 4.61 6.60
C ARG A 98 -1.87 3.19 6.37
N TRP A 99 -0.93 3.02 5.48
CA TRP A 99 -0.22 1.77 5.27
C TRP A 99 1.22 1.87 5.78
N GLU A 100 1.64 0.86 6.51
CA GLU A 100 3.01 0.70 6.99
C GLU A 100 3.56 -0.64 6.51
N ARG A 101 4.62 -0.62 5.71
CA ARG A 101 5.24 -1.84 5.21
C ARG A 101 5.97 -2.59 6.32
N LEU A 102 5.67 -3.87 6.48
CA LEU A 102 6.25 -4.75 7.49
C LEU A 102 7.47 -5.54 6.98
N THR A 103 7.78 -5.46 5.68
CA THR A 103 8.98 -6.04 5.08
C THR A 103 10.11 -5.02 5.06
N PRO A 104 11.39 -5.43 5.28
CA PRO A 104 12.54 -4.51 5.24
C PRO A 104 12.83 -3.97 3.83
N GLY A 105 12.37 -4.66 2.80
CA GLY A 105 12.50 -4.28 1.39
C GLY A 105 11.26 -4.62 0.60
N ALA A 106 11.22 -4.21 -0.67
CA ALA A 106 10.14 -4.54 -1.58
C ALA A 106 10.10 -6.05 -1.89
N ASP A 107 8.92 -6.63 -1.96
CA ASP A 107 8.67 -8.01 -2.41
C ASP A 107 7.51 -7.99 -3.42
N GLU A 108 7.78 -8.29 -4.69
CA GLU A 108 6.78 -8.29 -5.76
C GLU A 108 5.74 -9.41 -5.62
N ARG A 109 5.95 -10.37 -4.71
CA ARG A 109 5.07 -11.53 -4.51
C ARG A 109 4.02 -11.29 -3.44
N VAL A 110 4.33 -10.40 -2.49
CA VAL A 110 3.49 -10.19 -1.31
C VAL A 110 3.59 -8.76 -0.80
N ASP A 111 2.45 -8.13 -0.53
CA ASP A 111 2.38 -6.95 0.32
C ASP A 111 2.12 -7.43 1.74
N PHE A 112 3.01 -7.11 2.67
CA PHE A 112 2.86 -7.39 4.09
C PHE A 112 2.82 -6.07 4.84
N LEU A 113 1.62 -5.69 5.30
CA LEU A 113 1.32 -4.34 5.76
C LEU A 113 0.67 -4.36 7.16
N GLU A 114 0.99 -3.35 7.97
CA GLU A 114 0.06 -2.86 8.97
C GLU A 114 -0.81 -1.79 8.31
N VAL A 115 -2.13 -1.95 8.42
CA VAL A 115 -3.12 -1.01 7.89
C VAL A 115 -3.84 -0.38 9.05
N ILE A 116 -3.79 0.93 9.12
CA ILE A 116 -4.43 1.72 10.17
C ILE A 116 -5.60 2.48 9.54
N TYR A 117 -6.79 2.25 10.08
CA TYR A 117 -8.00 2.98 9.68
C TYR A 117 -8.35 3.99 10.76
N GLU A 118 -8.18 5.27 10.48
CA GLU A 118 -8.64 6.35 11.35
C GLU A 118 -10.17 6.33 11.52
N PRO A 119 -10.76 7.05 12.48
CA PRO A 119 -12.21 7.23 12.56
C PRO A 119 -12.81 7.69 11.22
N SER A 120 -13.81 6.97 10.73
CA SER A 120 -14.39 7.13 9.39
C SER A 120 -13.48 6.77 8.22
N GLY A 121 -12.29 6.24 8.47
CA GLY A 121 -11.36 5.76 7.45
C GLY A 121 -11.94 4.59 6.65
N HIS A 122 -11.66 4.55 5.35
CA HIS A 122 -12.22 3.53 4.45
C HIS A 122 -11.27 3.21 3.29
N SER A 123 -11.27 1.95 2.87
CA SER A 123 -10.42 1.50 1.76
C SER A 123 -10.87 2.06 0.41
N THR A 124 -12.18 2.27 0.23
CA THR A 124 -12.73 2.78 -1.03
C THR A 124 -14.10 3.40 -0.80
N ASP A 125 -14.57 4.21 -1.76
CA ASP A 125 -15.95 4.68 -1.81
C ASP A 125 -16.90 3.47 -1.89
N ALA A 126 -17.97 3.45 -1.08
CA ALA A 126 -18.98 2.40 -0.99
C ALA A 126 -19.59 2.00 -2.37
N ARG A 127 -19.48 2.87 -3.36
CA ARG A 127 -19.97 2.63 -4.73
C ARG A 127 -18.96 1.94 -5.65
N ARG A 128 -17.71 1.75 -5.21
CA ARG A 128 -16.62 1.19 -6.02
C ARG A 128 -15.75 0.26 -5.19
N PRO A 129 -16.24 -0.94 -4.81
CA PRO A 129 -15.43 -1.91 -4.12
C PRO A 129 -14.15 -2.22 -4.88
N LEU A 130 -13.08 -2.52 -4.16
CA LEU A 130 -11.82 -2.95 -4.74
C LEU A 130 -11.97 -4.32 -5.38
N ARG A 131 -11.19 -4.55 -6.42
CA ARG A 131 -10.93 -5.85 -7.03
C ARG A 131 -9.52 -5.85 -7.58
N HIS A 132 -8.77 -6.89 -7.33
CA HIS A 132 -7.47 -7.15 -7.94
C HIS A 132 -7.18 -8.64 -7.94
N ASP A 133 -6.16 -9.05 -8.67
CA ASP A 133 -5.74 -10.45 -8.68
C ASP A 133 -4.99 -10.78 -7.39
N GLY A 134 -5.12 -12.03 -6.91
CA GLY A 134 -4.41 -12.52 -5.76
C GLY A 134 -5.30 -12.98 -4.62
N GLN A 135 -4.71 -13.13 -3.45
CA GLN A 135 -5.39 -13.55 -2.23
C GLN A 135 -5.08 -12.58 -1.10
N GLU A 136 -6.09 -12.24 -0.32
CA GLU A 136 -5.95 -11.41 0.88
C GLU A 136 -6.15 -12.23 2.15
N TYR A 137 -5.34 -11.87 3.15
CA TYR A 137 -5.44 -12.36 4.53
C TYR A 137 -5.36 -11.15 5.45
N GLY A 138 -6.37 -10.99 6.31
CA GLY A 138 -6.44 -9.91 7.29
C GLY A 138 -6.49 -10.47 8.70
N LEU A 139 -5.85 -9.78 9.65
CA LEU A 139 -5.93 -10.04 11.09
C LEU A 139 -6.13 -8.72 11.83
N ILE A 140 -7.18 -8.60 12.61
CA ILE A 140 -7.41 -7.41 13.42
C ILE A 140 -6.56 -7.47 14.69
N ILE A 141 -5.76 -6.44 14.91
CA ILE A 141 -4.91 -6.31 16.09
C ILE A 141 -5.62 -5.52 17.19
N SER A 142 -6.27 -4.41 16.84
CA SER A 142 -7.04 -3.59 17.76
C SER A 142 -8.14 -2.81 17.05
N GLY A 143 -9.16 -2.40 17.78
CA GLY A 143 -10.34 -1.73 17.24
C GLY A 143 -11.32 -2.70 16.60
N ARG A 144 -12.36 -2.18 15.92
CA ARG A 144 -13.38 -2.97 15.19
C ARG A 144 -13.49 -2.44 13.76
N LEU A 145 -13.37 -3.33 12.79
CA LEU A 145 -13.40 -3.03 11.37
C LEU A 145 -14.63 -3.62 10.71
N GLN A 146 -15.34 -2.83 9.94
CA GLN A 146 -16.37 -3.33 9.04
C GLN A 146 -15.72 -3.80 7.74
N ALA A 147 -16.12 -4.97 7.27
CA ALA A 147 -15.67 -5.55 6.01
C ALA A 147 -16.86 -5.97 5.17
N SER A 148 -16.84 -5.71 3.87
CA SER A 148 -17.77 -6.29 2.90
C SER A 148 -16.96 -7.05 1.86
N VAL A 149 -17.32 -8.32 1.64
CA VAL A 149 -16.71 -9.20 0.64
C VAL A 149 -17.84 -9.86 -0.16
N GLY A 150 -17.92 -9.58 -1.45
CA GLY A 150 -19.05 -9.97 -2.28
C GLY A 150 -20.34 -9.32 -1.80
N PHE A 151 -21.28 -10.14 -1.37
CA PHE A 151 -22.58 -9.70 -0.86
C PHE A 151 -22.70 -9.78 0.68
N GLU A 152 -21.63 -10.20 1.35
CA GLU A 152 -21.63 -10.39 2.80
C GLU A 152 -20.93 -9.22 3.48
N THR A 153 -21.40 -8.88 4.68
CA THR A 153 -20.81 -7.83 5.53
C THR A 153 -20.50 -8.42 6.89
N PHE A 154 -19.32 -8.12 7.40
CA PHE A 154 -18.79 -8.61 8.66
C PHE A 154 -18.37 -7.45 9.54
N GLU A 155 -18.55 -7.58 10.85
CA GLU A 155 -17.82 -6.80 11.85
C GLU A 155 -16.71 -7.68 12.40
N LEU A 156 -15.47 -7.23 12.23
CA LEU A 156 -14.28 -7.94 12.68
C LEU A 156 -13.76 -7.30 13.97
N GLU A 157 -13.55 -8.13 14.99
CA GLU A 157 -13.03 -7.74 16.30
C GLU A 157 -11.56 -8.14 16.48
N PRO A 158 -10.83 -7.62 17.50
CA PRO A 158 -9.46 -8.01 17.75
C PRO A 158 -9.28 -9.52 17.90
N GLY A 159 -8.37 -10.09 17.12
CA GLY A 159 -8.12 -11.53 17.02
C GLY A 159 -8.87 -12.22 15.88
N ASP A 160 -9.89 -11.59 15.30
CA ASP A 160 -10.55 -12.13 14.11
C ASP A 160 -9.65 -12.03 12.89
N SER A 161 -9.76 -13.04 12.02
CA SER A 161 -9.08 -13.06 10.73
C SER A 161 -10.06 -13.29 9.59
N ILE A 162 -9.73 -12.77 8.42
CA ILE A 162 -10.48 -12.95 7.18
C ILE A 162 -9.53 -13.38 6.07
N ALA A 163 -9.99 -14.25 5.17
CA ALA A 163 -9.24 -14.68 4.00
C ALA A 163 -10.18 -14.88 2.82
N PHE A 164 -9.81 -14.38 1.65
CA PHE A 164 -10.64 -14.47 0.43
C PHE A 164 -9.80 -14.21 -0.83
N ASP A 165 -10.36 -14.58 -1.98
CA ASP A 165 -9.83 -14.25 -3.31
C ASP A 165 -10.11 -12.79 -3.62
N SER A 166 -9.06 -12.00 -3.86
CA SER A 166 -9.13 -10.55 -4.06
C SER A 166 -9.87 -10.14 -5.34
N SER A 167 -10.18 -11.09 -6.23
CA SER A 167 -11.06 -10.86 -7.39
C SER A 167 -12.53 -10.68 -6.99
N VAL A 168 -12.91 -11.09 -5.78
CA VAL A 168 -14.22 -10.81 -5.19
C VAL A 168 -14.26 -9.34 -4.78
N PRO A 169 -15.33 -8.56 -5.13
CA PRO A 169 -15.45 -7.17 -4.71
C PRO A 169 -15.38 -7.06 -3.19
N HIS A 170 -14.53 -6.17 -2.68
CA HIS A 170 -14.34 -6.02 -1.26
C HIS A 170 -14.09 -4.57 -0.86
N GLN A 171 -14.39 -4.24 0.39
CA GLN A 171 -14.15 -2.92 0.99
C GLN A 171 -14.12 -3.02 2.51
N TYR A 172 -13.43 -2.07 3.14
CA TYR A 172 -13.26 -1.98 4.58
C TYR A 172 -13.51 -0.55 5.05
N TRP A 173 -14.08 -0.40 6.25
CA TRP A 173 -14.29 0.92 6.85
C TRP A 173 -14.38 0.86 8.37
N ASN A 174 -13.95 1.93 9.00
CA ASN A 174 -14.00 2.11 10.44
C ASN A 174 -15.21 2.97 10.82
N THR A 175 -16.17 2.42 11.57
CA THR A 175 -17.33 3.15 12.09
C THR A 175 -17.14 3.63 13.53
N THR A 176 -15.98 3.36 14.13
CA THR A 176 -15.70 3.71 15.52
C THR A 176 -15.03 5.06 15.67
N GLY A 177 -14.94 5.57 16.88
CA GLY A 177 -14.25 6.82 17.19
C GLY A 177 -12.77 6.67 17.51
N ALA A 178 -12.20 5.48 17.33
CA ALA A 178 -10.79 5.17 17.58
C ALA A 178 -10.17 4.50 16.36
N ASP A 179 -8.85 4.54 16.27
CA ASP A 179 -8.11 3.87 15.21
C ASP A 179 -8.29 2.35 15.27
N VAL A 180 -8.36 1.74 14.10
CA VAL A 180 -8.31 0.28 13.93
C VAL A 180 -6.96 -0.09 13.35
N HIS A 181 -6.26 -1.02 14.00
CA HIS A 181 -5.00 -1.58 13.51
C HIS A 181 -5.23 -3.00 13.02
N ALA A 182 -4.82 -3.28 11.81
CA ALA A 182 -4.92 -4.60 11.21
C ALA A 182 -3.62 -4.97 10.49
N VAL A 183 -3.26 -6.24 10.51
CA VAL A 183 -2.21 -6.78 9.64
C VAL A 183 -2.86 -7.33 8.39
N TRP A 184 -2.33 -6.95 7.24
CA TRP A 184 -2.80 -7.38 5.92
C TRP A 184 -1.68 -8.02 5.13
N VAL A 185 -1.97 -9.18 4.54
CA VAL A 185 -1.09 -9.87 3.59
C VAL A 185 -1.83 -10.01 2.28
N VAL A 186 -1.30 -9.43 1.21
CA VAL A 186 -1.81 -9.61 -0.15
C VAL A 186 -0.79 -10.45 -0.92
N VAL A 187 -1.19 -11.65 -1.32
CA VAL A 187 -0.36 -12.54 -2.16
C VAL A 187 -0.75 -12.32 -3.60
N HIS A 188 0.18 -11.81 -4.40
CA HIS A 188 -0.07 -11.52 -5.81
C HIS A 188 -0.08 -12.78 -6.66
N ALA A 189 -1.04 -12.89 -7.60
CA ALA A 189 -1.04 -13.94 -8.57
C ALA A 189 0.18 -13.78 -9.50
N HIS A 190 1.02 -14.81 -9.58
CA HIS A 190 2.18 -14.80 -10.50
C HIS A 190 1.68 -14.98 -11.94
N PRO A 191 1.99 -14.06 -12.86
CA PRO A 191 1.75 -14.33 -14.28
C PRO A 191 2.76 -15.40 -14.75
N GLY A 192 2.39 -16.68 -14.65
CA GLY A 192 3.27 -17.74 -15.18
C GLY A 192 3.17 -19.13 -14.59
N ARG A 193 2.15 -19.48 -13.81
CA ARG A 193 1.83 -20.86 -13.46
C ARG A 193 0.36 -21.14 -13.75
N ALA A 194 0.11 -21.44 -15.01
CA ALA A 194 -1.03 -22.27 -15.42
C ALA A 194 -0.50 -23.68 -15.74
#